data_b59e7fdfab2d7136bfb2ed5a1dad0677
#
_entry.id   b59e7fdfab2d7136bfb2ed5a1dad0677
#
_cell.length_a   1.000
_cell.length_b   1.000
_cell.length_c   1.000
_cell.angle_alpha   90.00
_cell.angle_beta   90.00
_cell.angle_gamma   90.00
#
_symmetry.space_group_name_H-M   'P 1'
#
loop_
_entity.id
_entity.type
_entity.pdbx_description
1 polymer ?
#
loop_
_entity_poly.entity_id
_entity_poly.type
_entity_poly.pdbx_seq_one_letter_code
_entity_poly.pdbx_strand_id
1 'polypeptide(L)' 'MEQAKVIKDAKIIEVVQVVYLAGKENSSTNPLRLITEYRSKDGAFLAEFDPHQYQKE' A
#
# COMPACT_ATOMS: atom_id res chain seq x y z
N MET A 1 -22.86 9.71 8.01
CA MET A 1 -22.37 10.35 9.22
C MET A 1 -20.93 10.03 9.49
N GLU A 2 -20.18 11.02 9.84
CA GLU A 2 -18.78 10.83 10.11
C GLU A 2 -18.51 10.57 11.54
N GLN A 3 -17.44 9.87 11.77
CA GLN A 3 -16.97 9.66 13.12
C GLN A 3 -15.92 10.67 13.46
N ALA A 4 -15.98 11.17 14.67
CA ALA A 4 -14.93 12.03 15.17
C ALA A 4 -13.70 11.16 15.44
N LYS A 5 -12.54 11.74 15.17
CA LYS A 5 -11.29 11.05 15.41
C LYS A 5 -10.49 11.83 16.42
N VAL A 6 -9.94 11.12 17.36
CA VAL A 6 -9.11 11.73 18.39
C VAL A 6 -7.72 11.13 18.25
N ILE A 7 -6.74 11.99 18.01
CA ILE A 7 -5.37 11.55 17.88
C ILE A 7 -4.83 11.28 19.27
N LYS A 8 -4.41 10.05 19.51
CA LYS A 8 -3.85 9.69 20.80
C LYS A 8 -2.34 9.77 20.80
N ASP A 9 -1.75 9.71 19.64
CA ASP A 9 -0.31 9.73 19.56
C ASP A 9 0.08 10.05 18.12
N ALA A 10 1.19 10.74 17.96
CA ALA A 10 1.70 11.04 16.64
C ALA A 10 3.21 11.16 16.74
N LYS A 11 3.91 10.47 15.86
CA LYS A 11 5.35 10.52 15.87
C LYS A 11 5.88 10.15 14.50
N ILE A 12 7.13 10.49 14.27
CA ILE A 12 7.80 10.13 13.01
C ILE A 12 8.51 8.82 13.21
N ILE A 13 8.27 7.90 12.31
CA ILE A 13 8.95 6.62 12.34
C ILE A 13 9.63 6.40 11.00
N GLU A 14 10.57 5.47 10.95
CA GLU A 14 11.25 5.10 9.72
C GLU A 14 10.69 3.80 9.20
N VAL A 15 10.46 3.77 7.89
CA VAL A 15 9.98 2.55 7.24
C VAL A 15 10.77 2.36 5.97
N VAL A 16 10.73 1.14 5.45
CA VAL A 16 11.34 0.81 4.16
C VAL A 16 10.24 0.79 3.13
N GLN A 17 10.41 1.57 2.08
CA GLN A 17 9.46 1.59 0.98
C GLN A 17 9.99 0.70 -0.14
N VAL A 18 9.17 -0.25 -0.55
CA VAL A 18 9.51 -1.18 -1.62
C VAL A 18 8.50 -0.97 -2.74
N VAL A 19 9.00 -0.79 -3.96
CA VAL A 19 8.12 -0.65 -5.12
C VAL A 19 8.45 -1.80 -6.05
N TYR A 20 7.43 -2.54 -6.48
CA TYR A 20 7.67 -3.65 -7.39
C TYR A 20 6.60 -3.69 -8.47
N LEU A 21 6.94 -4.36 -9.55
CA LEU A 21 6.05 -4.53 -10.69
C LEU A 21 5.31 -5.84 -10.53
N ALA A 22 4.00 -5.80 -10.66
CA ALA A 22 3.18 -6.99 -10.51
C ALA A 22 2.22 -7.06 -11.68
N GLY A 23 1.65 -8.25 -11.89
CA GLY A 23 0.65 -8.45 -12.92
C GLY A 23 1.23 -9.03 -14.17
N LYS A 24 0.43 -9.00 -15.23
CA LYS A 24 0.80 -9.58 -16.51
C LYS A 24 0.44 -8.62 -17.63
N GLU A 25 1.23 -8.65 -18.69
CA GLU A 25 0.89 -7.90 -19.89
C GLU A 25 -0.42 -8.38 -20.46
N ASN A 26 -1.21 -7.45 -20.96
CA ASN A 26 -2.44 -7.77 -21.70
C ASN A 26 -3.46 -8.50 -20.86
N SER A 27 -3.42 -8.33 -19.56
CA SER A 27 -4.40 -8.92 -18.68
C SER A 27 -5.34 -7.84 -18.17
N SER A 28 -6.63 -8.06 -18.32
CA SER A 28 -7.60 -7.11 -17.80
C SER A 28 -7.94 -7.36 -16.33
N THR A 29 -7.66 -8.57 -15.87
CA THR A 29 -7.96 -8.88 -14.47
C THR A 29 -6.76 -8.72 -13.57
N ASN A 30 -5.56 -8.76 -14.14
CA ASN A 30 -4.34 -8.62 -13.35
C ASN A 30 -3.32 -7.85 -14.16
N PRO A 31 -3.58 -6.58 -14.47
CA PRO A 31 -2.70 -5.82 -15.35
C PRO A 31 -1.39 -5.45 -14.68
N LEU A 32 -0.41 -5.17 -15.49
CA LEU A 32 0.86 -4.69 -14.98
C LEU A 32 0.66 -3.37 -14.26
N ARG A 33 1.25 -3.27 -13.07
CA ARG A 33 1.22 -2.02 -12.32
C ARG A 33 2.30 -2.06 -11.27
N LEU A 34 2.61 -0.89 -10.75
CA LEU A 34 3.58 -0.77 -9.67
C LEU A 34 2.84 -0.78 -8.35
N ILE A 35 3.29 -1.60 -7.45
CA ILE A 35 2.71 -1.71 -6.12
C ILE A 35 3.73 -1.18 -5.13
N THR A 36 3.28 -0.35 -4.21
CA THR A 36 4.12 0.20 -3.16
C THR A 36 3.82 -0.50 -1.86
N GLU A 37 4.86 -0.95 -1.21
CA GLU A 37 4.74 -1.70 0.03
C GLU A 37 5.61 -1.05 1.08
N TYR A 38 5.14 -1.01 2.31
CA TYR A 38 5.91 -0.44 3.41
C TYR A 38 6.18 -1.51 4.44
N ARG A 39 7.42 -1.58 4.86
CA ARG A 39 7.85 -2.55 5.85
C ARG A 39 8.63 -1.87 6.94
N SER A 40 8.65 -2.47 8.11
CA SER A 40 9.48 -1.97 9.19
C SER A 40 10.94 -2.27 8.86
N LYS A 41 11.84 -1.66 9.61
CA LYS A 41 13.26 -1.84 9.34
C LYS A 41 13.72 -3.27 9.56
N ASP A 42 12.99 -4.02 10.35
CA ASP A 42 13.35 -5.43 10.57
C ASP A 42 12.56 -6.37 9.66
N GLY A 43 11.83 -5.81 8.69
CA GLY A 43 11.25 -6.64 7.66
C GLY A 43 9.77 -6.96 7.80
N ALA A 44 9.12 -6.48 8.83
CA ALA A 44 7.70 -6.79 9.03
C ALA A 44 6.84 -6.00 8.06
N PHE A 45 5.83 -6.64 7.51
CA PHE A 45 4.91 -5.98 6.61
C PHE A 45 4.03 -5.00 7.38
N LEU A 46 3.89 -3.80 6.85
CA LEU A 46 3.07 -2.78 7.49
C LEU A 46 1.88 -2.37 6.64
N ALA A 47 2.09 -2.11 5.36
CA ALA A 47 1.01 -1.62 4.52
C ALA A 47 1.37 -1.82 3.06
N GLU A 48 0.36 -1.76 2.21
CA GLU A 48 0.56 -1.93 0.78
C GLU A 48 -0.45 -1.08 0.04
N PHE A 49 -0.01 -0.48 -1.05
CA PHE A 49 -0.89 0.27 -1.94
C PHE A 49 -0.83 -0.37 -3.32
N ASP A 50 -1.96 -0.89 -3.78
CA ASP A 50 -2.10 -1.52 -5.07
C ASP A 50 -3.16 -0.73 -5.84
N PRO A 51 -2.75 0.07 -6.83
CA PRO A 51 -3.72 0.93 -7.54
C PRO A 51 -4.82 0.14 -8.24
N HIS A 52 -4.52 -1.08 -8.69
CA HIS A 52 -5.55 -1.87 -9.33
C HIS A 52 -6.65 -2.24 -8.34
N GLN A 53 -6.24 -2.60 -7.13
CA GLN A 53 -7.17 -3.00 -6.11
C GLN A 53 -8.10 -1.86 -5.72
N TYR A 54 -7.59 -0.64 -5.75
CA TYR A 54 -8.37 0.51 -5.32
C TYR A 54 -9.19 1.11 -6.44
N GLN A 55 -9.07 0.61 -7.67
CA GLN A 55 -9.81 1.11 -8.80
C GLN A 55 -10.99 0.25 -9.17
N LYS A 56 -11.19 -0.85 -8.53
CA LYS A 56 -12.28 -1.71 -8.92
C LYS A 56 -13.60 -1.16 -8.40
N GLU A 57 -14.62 -1.50 -9.10
CA GLU A 57 -15.95 -1.00 -8.79
C GLU A 57 -16.60 -1.78 -7.68
#